data_407b9380e5654780c0ee1602eeecdd9b
#
_entry.id   407b9380e5654780c0ee1602eeecdd9b
#
_cell.length_a   1.000
_cell.length_b   1.000
_cell.length_c   1.000
_cell.angle_alpha   90.00
_cell.angle_beta   90.00
_cell.angle_gamma   90.00
#
_symmetry.space_group_name_H-M   'P 1'
#
loop_
_entity.id
_entity.type
_entity.pdbx_description
1 polymer ?
#
loop_
_entity_poly.entity_id
_entity_poly.type
_entity_poly.pdbx_seq_one_letter_code
_entity_poly.pdbx_strand_id
1 'polypeptide(L)'
;MQKSPKQGAFSLKIFFRLPEKYYYFNNAYFTMSPLCVFKRDLAMSRKYFGTDGVRGYVGNSVIQPDFVMKLGFAAGRILIRQETGHRPAVIIGKDTRVSGYMLEAALTAGFTAAGVDVYLTGPITTPAIAYLTRALRLDAGVMISASHNPFHDNGIKFFAEGGVKLSDDIELAIEQRIDEPFKTVAATEYGRAKRIDGAADRYIEFCKSTFPTEMSLFGLKIVVDCANGAAYNTAPKVFHELGAKVIEIGNQPNGFNINDKCGATYTRTLQAAVLQNDADYGIALDGDGDRLMMVDKQGRLYDGDSLIYVIAKARHFSGSLKGGVVGTVMTNMAMENCLKEQGIAFDRAKVGDRYVLEKLHDKNWQVGGEASGHILCLDKHNTGDGIISALQVLACLNILNKDLSTVMNDWQPYPQKMINVRIEQGQEWQTASAAALKEAEDALSGGKGRVVLRASGTEPVVRVMVEAQQMAWAEKYAQHIAQAIQG
;
A
#
# COMPACT_ATOMS: atom_id res chain seq x y z
N MET A 1 -57.91 48.74 28.95
CA MET A 1 -58.07 47.46 29.66
C MET A 1 -57.85 46.38 28.70
N GLN A 2 -57.01 45.44 29.06
CA GLN A 2 -56.65 44.12 28.56
C GLN A 2 -55.28 44.04 27.92
N LYS A 3 -54.51 43.20 28.57
CA LYS A 3 -53.10 42.90 28.36
C LYS A 3 -52.90 41.93 27.18
N SER A 4 -51.88 42.19 26.35
CA SER A 4 -51.34 41.25 25.41
C SER A 4 -50.39 40.28 26.11
N PRO A 5 -50.30 38.96 25.70
CA PRO A 5 -49.30 38.05 26.21
C PRO A 5 -48.04 38.08 25.35
N LYS A 6 -46.92 37.98 26.03
CA LYS A 6 -45.55 37.94 25.51
C LYS A 6 -45.31 36.67 24.67
N GLN A 7 -44.74 36.82 23.45
CA GLN A 7 -44.14 35.75 22.68
C GLN A 7 -42.78 35.43 23.27
N GLY A 8 -42.63 34.21 23.78
CA GLY A 8 -41.35 33.61 24.16
C GLY A 8 -40.65 33.01 22.95
N ALA A 9 -39.51 33.57 22.58
CA ALA A 9 -38.62 32.99 21.57
C ALA A 9 -37.90 31.80 22.16
N PHE A 10 -38.18 30.60 21.66
CA PHE A 10 -37.36 29.39 21.87
C PHE A 10 -36.14 29.43 20.95
N SER A 11 -34.98 29.73 21.52
CA SER A 11 -33.70 29.60 20.85
C SER A 11 -33.21 28.16 21.03
N LEU A 12 -33.27 27.35 19.96
CA LEU A 12 -32.70 26.02 19.92
C LEU A 12 -31.19 26.13 19.64
N LYS A 13 -30.38 26.13 20.69
CA LYS A 13 -28.91 25.99 20.56
C LYS A 13 -28.60 24.52 20.41
N ILE A 14 -28.34 24.10 19.17
CA ILE A 14 -27.74 22.78 18.88
C ILE A 14 -26.24 22.86 19.15
N PHE A 15 -25.81 22.34 20.28
CA PHE A 15 -24.41 22.14 20.58
C PHE A 15 -23.95 20.85 19.91
N PHE A 16 -23.19 20.94 18.83
CA PHE A 16 -22.35 19.85 18.38
C PHE A 16 -21.12 19.77 19.30
N ARG A 17 -21.12 18.80 20.20
CA ARG A 17 -19.96 18.41 20.98
C ARG A 17 -19.24 17.31 20.20
N LEU A 18 -18.09 17.62 19.62
CA LEU A 18 -17.12 16.62 19.18
C LEU A 18 -16.46 15.99 20.41
N PRO A 19 -16.32 14.68 20.52
CA PRO A 19 -15.59 14.07 21.62
C PRO A 19 -14.11 14.07 21.31
N GLU A 20 -13.34 14.96 21.93
CA GLU A 20 -11.91 14.73 22.14
C GLU A 20 -11.75 13.62 23.18
N LYS A 21 -11.30 12.45 22.78
CA LYS A 21 -10.84 11.41 23.70
C LYS A 21 -9.32 11.37 23.72
N TYR A 22 -8.76 12.12 24.67
CA TYR A 22 -7.42 11.84 25.19
C TYR A 22 -7.48 10.60 26.07
N TYR A 23 -6.62 9.61 25.81
CA TYR A 23 -6.44 8.47 26.70
C TYR A 23 -5.56 8.88 27.87
N TYR A 24 -6.16 9.10 29.02
CA TYR A 24 -5.44 9.08 30.31
C TYR A 24 -5.62 7.69 30.93
N PHE A 25 -4.50 7.02 31.17
CA PHE A 25 -4.47 5.82 32.00
C PHE A 25 -4.66 6.26 33.47
N ASN A 26 -5.75 5.84 34.09
CA ASN A 26 -5.93 5.97 35.54
C ASN A 26 -5.21 4.83 36.27
N ASN A 27 -4.29 5.19 37.16
CA ASN A 27 -3.63 4.32 38.12
C ASN A 27 -4.63 3.71 39.10
N ALA A 28 -4.84 2.39 39.03
CA ALA A 28 -5.36 1.61 40.11
C ALA A 28 -4.19 0.84 40.75
N TYR A 29 -3.84 1.18 41.98
CA TYR A 29 -2.84 0.47 42.75
C TYR A 29 -3.34 -0.93 43.13
N PHE A 30 -2.78 -1.96 42.52
CA PHE A 30 -2.79 -3.31 43.06
C PHE A 30 -1.39 -3.63 43.57
N THR A 31 -1.28 -3.83 44.87
CA THR A 31 -0.06 -4.36 45.51
C THR A 31 0.08 -5.84 45.14
N MET A 32 0.96 -6.15 44.20
CA MET A 32 1.45 -7.51 43.96
C MET A 32 2.89 -7.67 44.48
N SER A 33 3.10 -8.78 45.20
CA SER A 33 4.40 -9.25 45.69
C SER A 33 5.48 -9.29 44.60
N PRO A 34 6.78 -9.15 44.95
CA PRO A 34 7.85 -9.19 43.98
C PRO A 34 8.14 -10.62 43.55
N LEU A 35 7.53 -11.11 42.51
CA LEU A 35 7.96 -12.31 41.81
C LEU A 35 8.80 -11.89 40.59
N CYS A 36 9.98 -12.46 40.52
CA CYS A 36 11.03 -12.28 39.55
C CYS A 36 10.53 -11.99 38.13
N VAL A 37 10.73 -10.76 37.66
CA VAL A 37 10.64 -10.41 36.22
C VAL A 37 11.96 -10.88 35.60
N PHE A 38 11.97 -12.09 35.08
CA PHE A 38 12.90 -12.44 34.00
C PHE A 38 12.45 -11.69 32.77
N LYS A 39 13.05 -10.54 32.47
CA LYS A 39 13.06 -9.99 31.12
C LYS A 39 13.77 -10.98 30.20
N ARG A 40 13.03 -11.86 29.58
CA ARG A 40 13.45 -12.49 28.34
C ARG A 40 13.13 -11.51 27.23
N ASP A 41 14.11 -10.73 26.82
CA ASP A 41 14.18 -10.11 25.49
C ASP A 41 14.41 -11.22 24.45
N LEU A 42 13.42 -12.08 24.27
CA LEU A 42 13.25 -12.86 23.06
C LEU A 42 12.39 -11.98 22.15
N ALA A 43 13.03 -11.24 21.25
CA ALA A 43 12.36 -10.74 20.06
C ALA A 43 11.76 -11.96 19.35
N MET A 44 10.49 -12.26 19.60
CA MET A 44 9.78 -13.34 18.91
C MET A 44 9.66 -12.90 17.46
N SER A 45 10.45 -13.50 16.59
CA SER A 45 10.35 -13.29 15.16
C SER A 45 9.03 -13.88 14.68
N ARG A 46 8.30 -13.12 13.85
CA ARG A 46 7.08 -13.60 13.18
C ARG A 46 7.41 -14.86 12.37
N LYS A 47 6.58 -15.88 12.50
CA LYS A 47 6.76 -17.20 11.88
C LYS A 47 6.08 -17.28 10.51
N TYR A 48 4.90 -16.67 10.38
CA TYR A 48 4.02 -16.78 9.20
C TYR A 48 3.79 -15.43 8.53
N PHE A 49 3.66 -14.35 9.30
CA PHE A 49 3.47 -13.02 8.77
C PHE A 49 4.77 -12.40 8.26
N GLY A 50 4.75 -11.97 6.99
CA GLY A 50 5.80 -11.14 6.39
C GLY A 50 5.57 -9.65 6.65
N THR A 51 6.11 -8.79 5.79
CA THR A 51 5.91 -7.32 5.85
C THR A 51 4.50 -6.89 5.44
N ASP A 52 3.77 -7.75 4.69
CA ASP A 52 2.44 -7.43 4.15
C ASP A 52 1.57 -8.70 4.13
N GLY A 53 1.24 -9.23 5.32
CA GLY A 53 0.44 -10.43 5.49
C GLY A 53 1.20 -11.74 5.31
N VAL A 54 0.46 -12.83 5.09
CA VAL A 54 0.97 -14.18 4.86
C VAL A 54 1.03 -14.43 3.36
N ARG A 55 2.17 -14.82 2.79
CA ARG A 55 2.35 -15.10 1.36
C ARG A 55 3.11 -16.39 1.11
N GLY A 56 2.84 -17.02 -0.04
CA GLY A 56 3.57 -18.20 -0.48
C GLY A 56 3.04 -18.78 -1.77
N TYR A 57 3.72 -19.85 -2.21
CA TYR A 57 3.30 -20.66 -3.35
C TYR A 57 2.06 -21.47 -2.96
N VAL A 58 1.03 -21.44 -3.82
CA VAL A 58 -0.25 -22.14 -3.59
C VAL A 58 -0.01 -23.66 -3.53
N GLY A 59 -0.57 -24.29 -2.50
CA GLY A 59 -0.37 -25.72 -2.23
C GLY A 59 0.84 -26.03 -1.36
N ASN A 60 1.64 -25.01 -0.97
CA ASN A 60 2.77 -25.18 -0.06
C ASN A 60 2.54 -24.46 1.26
N SER A 61 2.93 -25.12 2.35
CA SER A 61 2.98 -24.62 3.74
C SER A 61 1.81 -23.71 4.16
N VAL A 62 1.94 -22.39 4.06
CA VAL A 62 0.97 -21.40 4.59
C VAL A 62 -0.16 -21.04 3.62
N ILE A 63 -0.06 -21.40 2.33
CA ILE A 63 -1.12 -21.15 1.33
C ILE A 63 -1.80 -22.48 0.95
N GLN A 64 -2.28 -23.17 1.98
CA GLN A 64 -3.07 -24.40 1.91
C GLN A 64 -4.40 -24.24 2.64
N PRO A 65 -5.48 -24.93 2.23
CA PRO A 65 -6.82 -24.68 2.78
C PRO A 65 -6.95 -24.97 4.28
N ASP A 66 -6.25 -25.96 4.81
CA ASP A 66 -6.25 -26.32 6.24
C ASP A 66 -5.57 -25.24 7.09
N PHE A 67 -4.41 -24.75 6.65
CA PHE A 67 -3.73 -23.63 7.34
C PHE A 67 -4.57 -22.34 7.26
N VAL A 68 -5.10 -22.02 6.08
CA VAL A 68 -5.88 -20.78 5.85
C VAL A 68 -7.20 -20.80 6.65
N MET A 69 -7.82 -21.94 6.81
CA MET A 69 -8.98 -22.09 7.70
C MET A 69 -8.59 -21.80 9.17
N LYS A 70 -7.47 -22.34 9.64
CA LYS A 70 -6.95 -22.05 10.98
C LYS A 70 -6.58 -20.57 11.16
N LEU A 71 -5.96 -19.97 10.14
CA LEU A 71 -5.63 -18.54 10.13
C LEU A 71 -6.91 -17.68 10.24
N GLY A 72 -7.96 -17.98 9.46
CA GLY A 72 -9.25 -17.30 9.55
C GLY A 72 -9.91 -17.45 10.91
N PHE A 73 -9.85 -18.64 11.50
CA PHE A 73 -10.35 -18.87 12.85
C PHE A 73 -9.57 -18.10 13.90
N ALA A 74 -8.24 -18.15 13.86
CA ALA A 74 -7.36 -17.42 14.79
C ALA A 74 -7.58 -15.91 14.69
N ALA A 75 -7.58 -15.36 13.47
CA ALA A 75 -7.87 -13.95 13.24
C ALA A 75 -9.25 -13.54 13.76
N GLY A 76 -10.27 -14.37 13.50
CA GLY A 76 -11.62 -14.16 14.02
C GLY A 76 -11.65 -14.10 15.56
N ARG A 77 -10.89 -14.92 16.25
CA ARG A 77 -10.84 -14.91 17.73
C ARG A 77 -10.06 -13.74 18.33
N ILE A 78 -9.09 -13.22 17.61
CA ILE A 78 -8.23 -12.09 18.08
C ILE A 78 -8.86 -10.73 17.72
N LEU A 79 -9.42 -10.60 16.51
CA LEU A 79 -9.95 -9.32 16.03
C LEU A 79 -11.34 -8.98 16.59
N ILE A 80 -12.02 -9.93 17.21
CA ILE A 80 -13.34 -9.71 17.83
C ILE A 80 -13.17 -8.92 19.13
N ARG A 81 -13.77 -7.74 19.21
CA ARG A 81 -14.02 -7.04 20.48
C ARG A 81 -15.26 -7.62 21.16
N GLN A 82 -15.08 -8.25 22.32
CA GLN A 82 -16.18 -8.92 23.06
C GLN A 82 -17.27 -7.96 23.61
N GLU A 83 -17.08 -6.64 23.52
CA GLU A 83 -17.90 -5.66 24.24
C GLU A 83 -18.76 -4.74 23.34
N THR A 84 -18.87 -4.98 22.04
CA THR A 84 -19.52 -4.00 21.12
C THR A 84 -21.03 -4.14 21.01
N GLY A 85 -21.65 -5.14 21.62
CA GLY A 85 -23.12 -5.35 21.56
C GLY A 85 -23.68 -5.70 20.16
N HIS A 86 -22.82 -5.74 19.13
CA HIS A 86 -23.19 -6.22 17.79
C HIS A 86 -22.41 -7.50 17.45
N ARG A 87 -22.93 -8.26 16.49
CA ARG A 87 -22.27 -9.45 16.01
C ARG A 87 -21.04 -9.07 15.19
N PRO A 88 -19.84 -9.60 15.50
CA PRO A 88 -18.63 -9.24 14.78
C PRO A 88 -18.70 -9.67 13.31
N ALA A 89 -18.14 -8.84 12.45
CA ALA A 89 -18.21 -9.06 11.01
C ALA A 89 -16.90 -8.69 10.29
N VAL A 90 -16.56 -9.48 9.28
CA VAL A 90 -15.39 -9.28 8.42
C VAL A 90 -15.81 -9.22 6.95
N ILE A 91 -15.08 -8.40 6.16
CA ILE A 91 -15.22 -8.39 4.70
C ILE A 91 -14.03 -9.10 4.07
N ILE A 92 -14.30 -9.97 3.09
CA ILE A 92 -13.28 -10.69 2.34
C ILE A 92 -13.39 -10.33 0.86
N GLY A 93 -12.29 -9.83 0.29
CA GLY A 93 -12.10 -9.67 -1.14
C GLY A 93 -10.94 -10.51 -1.64
N LYS A 94 -10.83 -10.59 -2.95
CA LYS A 94 -9.76 -11.33 -3.63
C LYS A 94 -9.39 -10.66 -4.94
N ASP A 95 -8.20 -10.97 -5.45
CA ASP A 95 -7.86 -10.70 -6.82
C ASP A 95 -8.43 -11.77 -7.76
N THR A 96 -7.97 -11.81 -8.98
CA THR A 96 -8.52 -12.69 -10.02
C THR A 96 -7.89 -14.07 -10.09
N ARG A 97 -6.94 -14.40 -9.20
CA ARG A 97 -6.27 -15.71 -9.16
C ARG A 97 -7.28 -16.84 -8.91
N VAL A 98 -7.15 -17.94 -9.66
CA VAL A 98 -8.03 -19.11 -9.49
C VAL A 98 -8.00 -19.67 -8.06
N SER A 99 -6.84 -19.64 -7.40
CA SER A 99 -6.68 -20.08 -6.01
C SER A 99 -7.47 -19.25 -4.99
N GLY A 100 -7.83 -18.01 -5.36
CA GLY A 100 -8.63 -17.12 -4.51
C GLY A 100 -9.96 -17.70 -4.08
N TYR A 101 -10.60 -18.53 -4.92
CA TYR A 101 -11.88 -19.16 -4.58
C TYR A 101 -11.74 -20.19 -3.46
N MET A 102 -10.70 -21.03 -3.51
CA MET A 102 -10.41 -22.03 -2.48
C MET A 102 -10.04 -21.36 -1.15
N LEU A 103 -9.17 -20.31 -1.22
CA LEU A 103 -8.73 -19.58 -0.02
C LEU A 103 -9.87 -18.79 0.63
N GLU A 104 -10.76 -18.18 -0.17
CA GLU A 104 -11.98 -17.50 0.31
C GLU A 104 -12.90 -18.47 1.06
N ALA A 105 -13.10 -19.68 0.53
CA ALA A 105 -13.92 -20.71 1.19
C ALA A 105 -13.28 -21.16 2.51
N ALA A 106 -11.98 -21.37 2.55
CA ALA A 106 -11.24 -21.75 3.76
C ALA A 106 -11.30 -20.66 4.85
N LEU A 107 -11.04 -19.39 4.49
CA LEU A 107 -11.19 -18.25 5.41
C LEU A 107 -12.62 -18.13 5.94
N THR A 108 -13.61 -18.27 5.05
CA THR A 108 -15.02 -18.21 5.42
C THR A 108 -15.36 -19.27 6.46
N ALA A 109 -14.91 -20.51 6.26
CA ALA A 109 -15.11 -21.58 7.23
C ALA A 109 -14.44 -21.26 8.58
N GLY A 110 -13.22 -20.74 8.57
CA GLY A 110 -12.49 -20.33 9.78
C GLY A 110 -13.21 -19.22 10.55
N PHE A 111 -13.56 -18.13 9.89
CA PHE A 111 -14.24 -16.98 10.53
C PHE A 111 -15.62 -17.37 11.07
N THR A 112 -16.43 -18.10 10.29
CA THR A 112 -17.75 -18.52 10.74
C THR A 112 -17.67 -19.48 11.94
N ALA A 113 -16.67 -20.37 11.95
CA ALA A 113 -16.38 -21.25 13.10
C ALA A 113 -15.91 -20.49 14.36
N ALA A 114 -15.38 -19.28 14.19
CA ALA A 114 -15.01 -18.36 15.27
C ALA A 114 -16.18 -17.49 15.77
N GLY A 115 -17.36 -17.57 15.12
CA GLY A 115 -18.55 -16.78 15.47
C GLY A 115 -18.64 -15.43 14.74
N VAL A 116 -17.88 -15.23 13.66
CA VAL A 116 -17.81 -13.99 12.89
C VAL A 116 -18.66 -14.07 11.63
N ASP A 117 -19.47 -13.07 11.37
CA ASP A 117 -20.17 -12.91 10.10
C ASP A 117 -19.18 -12.53 8.99
N VAL A 118 -19.34 -13.08 7.79
CA VAL A 118 -18.45 -12.88 6.66
C VAL A 118 -19.20 -12.24 5.50
N TYR A 119 -18.68 -11.12 5.01
CA TYR A 119 -19.17 -10.46 3.82
C TYR A 119 -18.21 -10.70 2.65
N LEU A 120 -18.70 -11.25 1.53
CA LEU A 120 -17.93 -11.62 0.37
C LEU A 120 -18.17 -10.62 -0.77
N THR A 121 -17.10 -10.00 -1.29
CA THR A 121 -17.20 -9.01 -2.40
C THR A 121 -17.01 -9.63 -3.77
N GLY A 122 -16.31 -10.77 -3.86
CA GLY A 122 -15.71 -11.24 -5.11
C GLY A 122 -14.43 -10.50 -5.46
N PRO A 123 -13.99 -10.51 -6.73
CA PRO A 123 -12.80 -9.79 -7.15
C PRO A 123 -12.95 -8.29 -6.99
N ILE A 124 -12.04 -7.69 -6.20
CA ILE A 124 -11.97 -6.26 -5.91
C ILE A 124 -10.56 -5.90 -5.44
N THR A 125 -10.15 -4.63 -5.56
CA THR A 125 -8.80 -4.18 -5.20
C THR A 125 -8.52 -4.20 -3.70
N THR A 126 -7.24 -4.29 -3.33
CA THR A 126 -6.79 -4.18 -1.93
C THR A 126 -7.25 -2.86 -1.28
N PRO A 127 -7.07 -1.67 -1.90
CA PRO A 127 -7.58 -0.44 -1.30
C PRO A 127 -9.11 -0.40 -1.16
N ALA A 128 -9.86 -1.08 -2.04
CA ALA A 128 -11.31 -1.19 -1.88
C ALA A 128 -11.70 -1.94 -0.60
N ILE A 129 -10.97 -2.98 -0.21
CA ILE A 129 -11.21 -3.69 1.05
C ILE A 129 -10.92 -2.81 2.24
N ALA A 130 -9.82 -2.05 2.22
CA ALA A 130 -9.52 -1.06 3.27
C ALA A 130 -10.65 -0.01 3.40
N TYR A 131 -11.12 0.53 2.27
CA TYR A 131 -12.24 1.47 2.24
C TYR A 131 -13.53 0.87 2.77
N LEU A 132 -13.94 -0.31 2.28
CA LEU A 132 -15.20 -0.94 2.65
C LEU A 132 -15.22 -1.38 4.11
N THR A 133 -14.08 -1.84 4.67
CA THR A 133 -13.95 -2.13 6.11
C THR A 133 -14.35 -0.92 6.94
N ARG A 134 -13.82 0.26 6.59
CA ARG A 134 -14.15 1.53 7.25
C ARG A 134 -15.57 1.98 6.97
N ALA A 135 -15.98 2.00 5.69
CA ALA A 135 -17.26 2.55 5.26
C ALA A 135 -18.46 1.76 5.81
N LEU A 136 -18.31 0.46 5.96
CA LEU A 136 -19.33 -0.44 6.51
C LEU A 136 -19.18 -0.67 8.01
N ARG A 137 -18.18 -0.06 8.66
CA ARG A 137 -17.89 -0.18 10.10
C ARG A 137 -17.72 -1.64 10.55
N LEU A 138 -16.94 -2.39 9.77
CA LEU A 138 -16.64 -3.79 10.06
C LEU A 138 -15.43 -3.91 10.97
N ASP A 139 -15.38 -5.01 11.75
CA ASP A 139 -14.29 -5.25 12.70
C ASP A 139 -12.97 -5.55 12.01
N ALA A 140 -13.02 -6.15 10.80
CA ALA A 140 -11.83 -6.42 10.01
C ALA A 140 -12.13 -6.50 8.50
N GLY A 141 -11.08 -6.36 7.70
CA GLY A 141 -11.05 -6.66 6.28
C GLY A 141 -9.96 -7.67 5.94
N VAL A 142 -10.21 -8.49 4.95
CA VAL A 142 -9.24 -9.47 4.44
C VAL A 142 -9.15 -9.37 2.93
N MET A 143 -7.93 -9.25 2.43
CA MET A 143 -7.66 -9.32 1.00
C MET A 143 -6.83 -10.55 0.66
N ILE A 144 -7.33 -11.35 -0.29
CA ILE A 144 -6.64 -12.52 -0.82
C ILE A 144 -5.93 -12.11 -2.10
N SER A 145 -4.62 -11.87 -2.01
CA SER A 145 -3.78 -11.48 -3.14
C SER A 145 -2.30 -11.59 -2.81
N ALA A 146 -1.48 -11.87 -3.83
CA ALA A 146 -0.03 -11.73 -3.81
C ALA A 146 0.44 -10.54 -4.66
N SER A 147 -0.41 -9.51 -4.85
CA SER A 147 -0.11 -8.26 -5.56
C SER A 147 0.46 -8.53 -6.97
N HIS A 148 1.69 -8.13 -7.23
CA HIS A 148 2.36 -8.23 -8.53
C HIS A 148 2.97 -9.60 -8.86
N ASN A 149 2.89 -10.58 -7.97
CA ASN A 149 3.44 -11.93 -8.20
C ASN A 149 2.65 -12.68 -9.29
N PRO A 150 3.24 -13.71 -9.93
CA PRO A 150 2.53 -14.61 -10.83
C PRO A 150 1.36 -15.34 -10.16
N PHE A 151 0.47 -15.94 -10.95
CA PHE A 151 -0.77 -16.56 -10.49
C PHE A 151 -0.62 -17.71 -9.51
N HIS A 152 0.51 -18.42 -9.55
CA HIS A 152 0.80 -19.56 -8.68
C HIS A 152 1.19 -19.18 -7.26
N ASP A 153 1.45 -17.91 -6.99
CA ASP A 153 1.58 -17.36 -5.66
C ASP A 153 0.22 -16.78 -5.20
N ASN A 154 0.00 -16.80 -3.89
CA ASN A 154 -1.11 -16.05 -3.28
C ASN A 154 -0.73 -15.57 -1.89
N GLY A 155 -1.58 -14.73 -1.30
CA GLY A 155 -1.37 -14.16 0.02
C GLY A 155 -2.68 -13.77 0.69
N ILE A 156 -2.58 -13.48 1.98
CA ILE A 156 -3.71 -13.05 2.81
C ILE A 156 -3.25 -11.85 3.61
N LYS A 157 -3.84 -10.70 3.32
CA LYS A 157 -3.60 -9.42 3.99
C LYS A 157 -4.79 -9.10 4.90
N PHE A 158 -4.51 -8.57 6.08
CA PHE A 158 -5.53 -8.20 7.04
C PHE A 158 -5.56 -6.70 7.27
N PHE A 159 -6.76 -6.18 7.46
CA PHE A 159 -7.03 -4.82 7.89
C PHE A 159 -7.83 -4.85 9.18
N ALA A 160 -7.44 -4.03 10.15
CA ALA A 160 -8.20 -3.80 11.36
C ALA A 160 -9.40 -2.88 11.09
N GLU A 161 -10.23 -2.67 12.13
CA GLU A 161 -11.26 -1.64 12.13
C GLU A 161 -10.73 -0.31 11.59
N GLY A 162 -11.50 0.38 10.76
CA GLY A 162 -11.06 1.60 10.07
C GLY A 162 -10.27 1.36 8.79
N GLY A 163 -10.00 0.11 8.39
CA GLY A 163 -9.30 -0.24 7.15
C GLY A 163 -7.80 0.04 7.20
N VAL A 164 -7.19 -0.02 8.38
CA VAL A 164 -5.74 0.14 8.58
C VAL A 164 -5.06 -1.22 8.70
N LYS A 165 -3.78 -1.31 8.35
CA LYS A 165 -3.00 -2.55 8.53
C LYS A 165 -2.95 -2.96 10.00
N LEU A 166 -2.84 -4.29 10.25
CA LEU A 166 -2.66 -4.81 11.61
C LEU A 166 -1.34 -4.33 12.21
N SER A 167 -1.32 -4.13 13.53
CA SER A 167 -0.07 -3.94 14.28
C SER A 167 0.68 -5.27 14.45
N ASP A 168 2.00 -5.20 14.68
CA ASP A 168 2.84 -6.39 14.91
C ASP A 168 2.33 -7.25 16.07
N ASP A 169 1.84 -6.62 17.15
CA ASP A 169 1.32 -7.32 18.33
C ASP A 169 0.07 -8.14 17.98
N ILE A 170 -0.81 -7.62 17.11
CA ILE A 170 -2.01 -8.34 16.66
C ILE A 170 -1.60 -9.50 15.74
N GLU A 171 -0.65 -9.29 14.81
CA GLU A 171 -0.13 -10.36 13.95
C GLU A 171 0.49 -11.49 14.79
N LEU A 172 1.31 -11.18 15.79
CA LEU A 172 1.89 -12.15 16.72
C LEU A 172 0.82 -12.90 17.53
N ALA A 173 -0.21 -12.20 18.00
CA ALA A 173 -1.31 -12.84 18.72
C ALA A 173 -2.09 -13.82 17.84
N ILE A 174 -2.29 -13.48 16.56
CA ILE A 174 -2.92 -14.38 15.57
C ILE A 174 -2.02 -15.61 15.36
N GLU A 175 -0.70 -15.44 15.19
CA GLU A 175 0.23 -16.57 15.04
C GLU A 175 0.20 -17.54 16.23
N GLN A 176 0.23 -17.00 17.43
CA GLN A 176 0.12 -17.81 18.65
C GLN A 176 -1.19 -18.61 18.68
N ARG A 177 -2.28 -17.98 18.27
CA ARG A 177 -3.60 -18.60 18.25
C ARG A 177 -3.74 -19.69 17.18
N ILE A 178 -2.98 -19.64 16.07
CA ILE A 178 -2.94 -20.68 15.03
C ILE A 178 -2.41 -22.01 15.61
N ASP A 179 -1.43 -21.95 16.48
CA ASP A 179 -0.81 -23.14 17.07
C ASP A 179 -1.66 -23.77 18.21
N GLU A 180 -2.74 -23.11 18.66
CA GLU A 180 -3.67 -23.64 19.64
C GLU A 180 -4.70 -24.63 19.03
N PRO A 181 -5.32 -25.51 19.84
CA PRO A 181 -6.35 -26.41 19.36
C PRO A 181 -7.51 -25.68 18.70
N PHE A 182 -7.92 -26.18 17.53
CA PHE A 182 -9.08 -25.68 16.80
C PHE A 182 -10.37 -26.09 17.52
N LYS A 183 -10.96 -25.18 18.27
CA LYS A 183 -12.24 -25.41 18.99
C LYS A 183 -13.26 -24.35 18.60
N THR A 184 -14.25 -24.73 17.82
CA THR A 184 -15.35 -23.89 17.35
C THR A 184 -16.19 -23.33 18.50
N VAL A 185 -16.92 -22.24 18.24
CA VAL A 185 -17.97 -21.73 19.14
C VAL A 185 -19.16 -22.68 19.22
N ALA A 186 -20.11 -22.43 20.11
CA ALA A 186 -21.33 -23.20 20.18
C ALA A 186 -22.16 -23.09 18.88
N ALA A 187 -22.94 -24.10 18.53
CA ALA A 187 -23.72 -24.15 17.28
C ALA A 187 -24.64 -22.94 17.06
N THR A 188 -25.14 -22.34 18.12
CA THR A 188 -25.98 -21.12 18.11
C THR A 188 -25.20 -19.83 17.82
N GLU A 189 -23.88 -19.87 17.92
CA GLU A 189 -22.99 -18.71 17.81
C GLU A 189 -22.25 -18.64 16.48
N TYR A 190 -22.37 -19.64 15.59
CA TYR A 190 -21.71 -19.61 14.29
C TYR A 190 -22.06 -18.36 13.49
N GLY A 191 -21.02 -17.79 12.82
CA GLY A 191 -21.18 -16.70 11.88
C GLY A 191 -21.91 -17.10 10.61
N ARG A 192 -22.36 -16.12 9.85
CA ARG A 192 -23.06 -16.30 8.57
C ARG A 192 -22.26 -15.66 7.44
N ALA A 193 -22.14 -16.36 6.31
CA ALA A 193 -21.55 -15.80 5.11
C ALA A 193 -22.63 -15.20 4.21
N LYS A 194 -22.37 -14.00 3.69
CA LYS A 194 -23.23 -13.27 2.74
C LYS A 194 -22.38 -12.62 1.64
N ARG A 195 -22.91 -12.59 0.41
CA ARG A 195 -22.33 -11.75 -0.64
C ARG A 195 -22.87 -10.33 -0.47
N ILE A 196 -21.98 -9.33 -0.65
CA ILE A 196 -22.38 -7.93 -0.71
C ILE A 196 -22.56 -7.54 -2.18
N ASP A 197 -23.74 -7.08 -2.53
CA ASP A 197 -24.03 -6.47 -3.80
C ASP A 197 -23.59 -4.99 -3.78
N GLY A 198 -23.10 -4.47 -4.92
CA GLY A 198 -22.69 -3.07 -5.05
C GLY A 198 -21.39 -2.68 -4.34
N ALA A 199 -20.55 -3.64 -3.91
CA ALA A 199 -19.26 -3.34 -3.30
C ALA A 199 -18.34 -2.56 -4.25
N ALA A 200 -18.30 -2.97 -5.53
CA ALA A 200 -17.54 -2.29 -6.57
C ALA A 200 -18.05 -0.87 -6.84
N ASP A 201 -19.36 -0.68 -6.91
CA ASP A 201 -19.97 0.63 -7.18
C ASP A 201 -19.69 1.62 -6.04
N ARG A 202 -19.75 1.17 -4.78
CA ARG A 202 -19.37 2.00 -3.62
C ARG A 202 -17.91 2.45 -3.70
N TYR A 203 -17.01 1.58 -4.14
CA TYR A 203 -15.61 1.92 -4.29
C TYR A 203 -15.37 2.85 -5.49
N ILE A 204 -16.06 2.65 -6.61
CA ILE A 204 -16.02 3.54 -7.77
C ILE A 204 -16.43 4.96 -7.35
N GLU A 205 -17.56 5.11 -6.64
CA GLU A 205 -18.00 6.40 -6.13
C GLU A 205 -16.98 7.03 -5.16
N PHE A 206 -16.38 6.22 -4.28
CA PHE A 206 -15.33 6.70 -3.41
C PHE A 206 -14.11 7.21 -4.19
N CYS A 207 -13.60 6.46 -5.17
CA CYS A 207 -12.49 6.92 -6.01
C CYS A 207 -12.81 8.23 -6.71
N LYS A 208 -13.99 8.35 -7.34
CA LYS A 208 -14.44 9.57 -8.01
C LYS A 208 -14.54 10.75 -7.05
N SER A 209 -14.99 10.53 -5.80
CA SER A 209 -15.11 11.59 -4.79
C SER A 209 -13.77 12.19 -4.36
N THR A 210 -12.64 11.52 -4.66
CA THR A 210 -11.29 12.04 -4.39
C THR A 210 -10.78 12.99 -5.47
N PHE A 211 -11.42 13.01 -6.65
CA PHE A 211 -11.12 13.91 -7.74
C PHE A 211 -11.89 15.22 -7.55
N PRO A 212 -11.29 16.41 -7.83
CA PRO A 212 -11.98 17.68 -7.64
C PRO A 212 -13.24 17.77 -8.50
N THR A 213 -14.36 18.18 -7.91
CA THR A 213 -15.68 18.23 -8.57
C THR A 213 -15.77 19.25 -9.72
N GLU A 214 -14.92 20.28 -9.67
CA GLU A 214 -14.79 21.30 -10.73
C GLU A 214 -13.95 20.85 -11.93
N MET A 215 -13.28 19.69 -11.83
CA MET A 215 -12.47 19.10 -12.90
C MET A 215 -13.19 17.95 -13.57
N SER A 216 -12.85 17.69 -14.83
CA SER A 216 -13.27 16.50 -15.55
C SER A 216 -12.14 15.95 -16.41
N LEU A 217 -12.23 14.69 -16.80
CA LEU A 217 -11.30 14.06 -17.73
C LEU A 217 -11.81 14.11 -19.18
N PHE A 218 -12.82 14.94 -19.43
CA PHE A 218 -13.39 15.10 -20.78
C PHE A 218 -12.32 15.58 -21.77
N GLY A 219 -12.27 14.93 -22.92
CA GLY A 219 -11.28 15.21 -23.96
C GLY A 219 -10.00 14.37 -23.86
N LEU A 220 -9.73 13.74 -22.70
CA LEU A 220 -8.59 12.84 -22.55
C LEU A 220 -8.90 11.44 -23.08
N LYS A 221 -7.94 10.86 -23.79
CA LYS A 221 -7.92 9.45 -24.17
C LYS A 221 -6.90 8.71 -23.31
N ILE A 222 -7.35 7.74 -22.52
CA ILE A 222 -6.53 7.05 -21.53
C ILE A 222 -6.55 5.55 -21.80
N VAL A 223 -5.37 4.93 -21.90
CA VAL A 223 -5.23 3.47 -21.90
C VAL A 223 -5.10 3.01 -20.45
N VAL A 224 -5.96 2.10 -20.02
CA VAL A 224 -5.93 1.53 -18.65
C VAL A 224 -5.55 0.05 -18.72
N ASP A 225 -4.39 -0.30 -18.17
CA ASP A 225 -3.93 -1.67 -18.01
C ASP A 225 -4.27 -2.16 -16.61
N CYS A 226 -5.22 -3.07 -16.52
CA CYS A 226 -5.71 -3.64 -15.27
C CYS A 226 -4.92 -4.88 -14.82
N ALA A 227 -3.79 -5.22 -15.45
CA ALA A 227 -2.96 -6.38 -15.10
C ALA A 227 -3.71 -7.73 -15.11
N ASN A 228 -4.86 -7.86 -15.78
CA ASN A 228 -5.82 -8.95 -15.58
C ASN A 228 -6.12 -9.21 -14.09
N GLY A 229 -6.00 -8.17 -13.27
CA GLY A 229 -6.10 -8.17 -11.81
C GLY A 229 -7.42 -7.64 -11.29
N ALA A 230 -7.46 -7.36 -10.01
CA ALA A 230 -8.64 -7.00 -9.23
C ALA A 230 -9.33 -5.70 -9.69
N ALA A 231 -8.58 -4.80 -10.34
CA ALA A 231 -9.09 -3.52 -10.81
C ALA A 231 -9.88 -3.59 -12.14
N TYR A 232 -9.93 -4.77 -12.80
CA TYR A 232 -10.51 -4.94 -14.15
C TYR A 232 -11.94 -4.41 -14.29
N ASN A 233 -12.75 -4.49 -13.24
CA ASN A 233 -14.15 -4.05 -13.25
C ASN A 233 -14.37 -2.67 -12.62
N THR A 234 -13.36 -2.06 -12.02
CA THR A 234 -13.48 -0.79 -11.28
C THR A 234 -12.71 0.35 -11.97
N ALA A 235 -11.43 0.15 -12.28
CA ALA A 235 -10.59 1.22 -12.81
C ALA A 235 -11.12 1.82 -14.12
N PRO A 236 -11.50 1.05 -15.16
CA PRO A 236 -12.01 1.62 -16.40
C PRO A 236 -13.26 2.48 -16.18
N LYS A 237 -14.16 2.04 -15.29
CA LYS A 237 -15.41 2.76 -14.99
C LYS A 237 -15.13 4.10 -14.31
N VAL A 238 -14.19 4.15 -13.34
CA VAL A 238 -13.83 5.39 -12.65
C VAL A 238 -13.38 6.46 -13.65
N PHE A 239 -12.46 6.15 -14.56
CA PHE A 239 -11.98 7.11 -15.54
C PHE A 239 -13.04 7.47 -16.59
N HIS A 240 -13.84 6.48 -17.02
CA HIS A 240 -14.94 6.71 -17.96
C HIS A 240 -16.02 7.63 -17.37
N GLU A 241 -16.45 7.39 -16.15
CA GLU A 241 -17.49 8.18 -15.49
C GLU A 241 -17.04 9.61 -15.14
N LEU A 242 -15.71 9.85 -15.06
CA LEU A 242 -15.14 11.19 -14.97
C LEU A 242 -14.94 11.88 -16.33
N GLY A 243 -15.35 11.22 -17.44
CA GLY A 243 -15.42 11.81 -18.78
C GLY A 243 -14.31 11.39 -19.75
N ALA A 244 -13.36 10.54 -19.35
CA ALA A 244 -12.30 10.08 -20.24
C ALA A 244 -12.81 9.10 -21.30
N LYS A 245 -12.17 9.12 -22.48
CA LYS A 245 -12.28 8.02 -23.46
C LYS A 245 -11.30 6.92 -23.04
N VAL A 246 -11.82 5.85 -22.45
CA VAL A 246 -11.00 4.75 -21.91
C VAL A 246 -10.79 3.67 -22.98
N ILE A 247 -9.54 3.20 -23.06
CA ILE A 247 -9.14 2.00 -23.82
C ILE A 247 -8.62 1.00 -22.80
N GLU A 248 -9.25 -0.14 -22.71
CA GLU A 248 -8.96 -1.16 -21.71
C GLU A 248 -8.02 -2.21 -22.26
N ILE A 249 -6.95 -2.52 -21.51
CA ILE A 249 -6.07 -3.66 -21.76
C ILE A 249 -5.82 -4.41 -20.46
N GLY A 250 -5.39 -5.68 -20.53
CA GLY A 250 -5.20 -6.49 -19.34
C GLY A 250 -6.47 -6.57 -18.47
N ASN A 251 -7.66 -6.64 -19.08
CA ASN A 251 -8.94 -6.63 -18.35
C ASN A 251 -9.82 -7.88 -18.61
N GLN A 252 -9.21 -8.96 -19.11
CA GLN A 252 -9.88 -10.25 -19.32
C GLN A 252 -9.27 -11.36 -18.46
N PRO A 253 -9.49 -11.31 -17.14
CA PRO A 253 -8.90 -12.28 -16.23
C PRO A 253 -9.47 -13.68 -16.46
N ASN A 254 -8.61 -14.69 -16.50
CA ASN A 254 -8.97 -16.09 -16.63
C ASN A 254 -8.55 -16.97 -15.44
N GLY A 255 -8.03 -16.35 -14.38
CA GLY A 255 -7.55 -17.03 -13.18
C GLY A 255 -6.05 -17.35 -13.19
N PHE A 256 -5.40 -17.30 -14.35
CA PHE A 256 -4.00 -17.71 -14.55
C PHE A 256 -3.13 -16.62 -15.17
N ASN A 257 -3.72 -15.58 -15.72
CA ASN A 257 -3.05 -14.54 -16.50
C ASN A 257 -2.83 -13.21 -15.76
N ILE A 258 -3.03 -13.17 -14.44
CA ILE A 258 -2.75 -11.96 -13.64
C ILE A 258 -1.28 -11.58 -13.72
N ASN A 259 -0.97 -10.31 -14.00
CA ASN A 259 0.38 -9.77 -14.17
C ASN A 259 1.22 -10.41 -15.31
N ASP A 260 0.63 -11.26 -16.14
CA ASP A 260 1.37 -11.92 -17.22
C ASP A 260 1.51 -10.97 -18.41
N LYS A 261 2.72 -10.41 -18.56
CA LYS A 261 3.08 -9.43 -19.61
C LYS A 261 2.16 -8.20 -19.67
N CYS A 262 1.64 -7.78 -18.54
CA CYS A 262 0.78 -6.61 -18.39
C CYS A 262 0.95 -5.97 -17.02
N GLY A 263 0.34 -4.79 -16.83
CA GLY A 263 0.29 -4.06 -15.57
C GLY A 263 1.59 -3.37 -15.19
N ALA A 264 1.65 -2.90 -13.92
CA ALA A 264 2.70 -2.02 -13.41
C ALA A 264 4.11 -2.63 -13.43
N THR A 265 4.24 -3.96 -13.47
CA THR A 265 5.54 -4.65 -13.55
C THR A 265 5.99 -4.97 -14.97
N TYR A 266 5.11 -4.80 -15.96
CA TYR A 266 5.43 -5.03 -17.38
C TYR A 266 4.74 -3.99 -18.26
N THR A 267 5.27 -2.78 -18.27
CA THR A 267 4.64 -1.61 -18.90
C THR A 267 4.82 -1.52 -20.42
N ARG A 268 5.61 -2.41 -21.05
CA ARG A 268 5.84 -2.39 -22.51
C ARG A 268 4.53 -2.51 -23.31
N THR A 269 3.61 -3.34 -22.85
CA THR A 269 2.29 -3.50 -23.47
C THR A 269 1.49 -2.20 -23.42
N LEU A 270 1.50 -1.52 -22.26
CA LEU A 270 0.86 -0.22 -22.11
C LEU A 270 1.49 0.86 -22.99
N GLN A 271 2.84 0.95 -23.03
CA GLN A 271 3.56 1.92 -23.86
C GLN A 271 3.20 1.76 -25.35
N ALA A 272 3.19 0.52 -25.83
CA ALA A 272 2.79 0.21 -27.19
C ALA A 272 1.32 0.60 -27.47
N ALA A 273 0.41 0.30 -26.55
CA ALA A 273 -1.01 0.62 -26.67
C ALA A 273 -1.26 2.13 -26.66
N VAL A 274 -0.54 2.91 -25.85
CA VAL A 274 -0.63 4.38 -25.84
C VAL A 274 -0.27 4.94 -27.22
N LEU A 275 0.86 4.51 -27.78
CA LEU A 275 1.32 4.97 -29.09
C LEU A 275 0.38 4.54 -30.23
N GLN A 276 -0.08 3.28 -30.23
CA GLN A 276 -0.97 2.74 -31.27
C GLN A 276 -2.32 3.43 -31.30
N ASN A 277 -2.81 3.88 -30.16
CA ASN A 277 -4.11 4.51 -30.04
C ASN A 277 -4.06 6.05 -30.03
N ASP A 278 -2.87 6.64 -30.15
CA ASP A 278 -2.67 8.09 -29.99
C ASP A 278 -3.36 8.59 -28.71
N ALA A 279 -3.07 7.92 -27.59
CA ALA A 279 -3.65 8.22 -26.29
C ALA A 279 -2.82 9.28 -25.55
N ASP A 280 -3.49 10.11 -24.74
CA ASP A 280 -2.83 11.15 -23.96
C ASP A 280 -2.03 10.57 -22.81
N TYR A 281 -2.56 9.53 -22.17
CA TYR A 281 -1.93 8.84 -21.04
C TYR A 281 -2.17 7.34 -21.06
N GLY A 282 -1.23 6.61 -20.49
CA GLY A 282 -1.39 5.21 -20.07
C GLY A 282 -1.33 5.11 -18.56
N ILE A 283 -2.16 4.26 -17.98
CA ILE A 283 -2.24 3.95 -16.55
C ILE A 283 -2.09 2.45 -16.41
N ALA A 284 -1.03 1.99 -15.72
CA ALA A 284 -0.85 0.58 -15.37
C ALA A 284 -1.02 0.39 -13.87
N LEU A 285 -1.89 -0.54 -13.52
CA LEU A 285 -2.09 -1.02 -12.16
C LEU A 285 -1.41 -2.38 -11.98
N ASP A 286 -1.21 -2.82 -10.75
CA ASP A 286 -0.78 -4.19 -10.49
C ASP A 286 -1.98 -5.11 -10.14
N GLY A 287 -1.68 -6.36 -9.85
CA GLY A 287 -2.73 -7.40 -9.70
C GLY A 287 -3.79 -7.13 -8.65
N ASP A 288 -3.50 -6.37 -7.59
CA ASP A 288 -4.47 -5.97 -6.56
C ASP A 288 -4.74 -4.46 -6.50
N GLY A 289 -4.19 -3.72 -7.45
CA GLY A 289 -4.56 -2.33 -7.70
C GLY A 289 -4.03 -1.32 -6.69
N ASP A 290 -3.00 -1.67 -5.91
CA ASP A 290 -2.38 -0.77 -4.94
C ASP A 290 -1.18 0.01 -5.49
N ARG A 291 -0.73 -0.29 -6.74
CA ARG A 291 0.38 0.35 -7.43
C ARG A 291 -0.04 1.02 -8.72
N LEU A 292 0.73 2.05 -9.09
CA LEU A 292 0.55 2.86 -10.28
C LEU A 292 1.85 3.08 -11.03
N MET A 293 1.83 2.87 -12.34
CA MET A 293 2.78 3.43 -13.29
C MET A 293 2.02 4.22 -14.34
N MET A 294 2.58 5.31 -14.86
CA MET A 294 1.96 6.07 -15.93
C MET A 294 2.88 6.21 -17.14
N VAL A 295 2.25 6.38 -18.30
CA VAL A 295 2.92 6.59 -19.59
C VAL A 295 2.35 7.85 -20.23
N ASP A 296 3.20 8.70 -20.81
CA ASP A 296 2.77 9.86 -21.58
C ASP A 296 2.47 9.53 -23.04
N LYS A 297 1.95 10.50 -23.78
CA LYS A 297 1.62 10.37 -25.21
C LYS A 297 2.82 10.01 -26.11
N GLN A 298 4.05 10.20 -25.65
CA GLN A 298 5.27 9.80 -26.36
C GLN A 298 5.70 8.37 -26.00
N GLY A 299 4.97 7.66 -25.16
CA GLY A 299 5.30 6.31 -24.70
C GLY A 299 6.37 6.28 -23.61
N ARG A 300 6.72 7.42 -22.97
CA ARG A 300 7.67 7.47 -21.86
C ARG A 300 7.03 7.02 -20.58
N LEU A 301 7.74 6.15 -19.84
CA LEU A 301 7.31 5.60 -18.57
C LEU A 301 7.69 6.53 -17.40
N TYR A 302 6.77 6.67 -16.47
CA TYR A 302 6.94 7.39 -15.20
C TYR A 302 6.62 6.46 -14.05
N ASP A 303 7.60 6.27 -13.18
CA ASP A 303 7.53 5.43 -11.99
C ASP A 303 6.93 6.16 -10.77
N GLY A 304 6.84 5.45 -9.64
CA GLY A 304 6.27 6.03 -8.42
C GLY A 304 6.99 7.29 -7.94
N ASP A 305 8.31 7.36 -8.03
CA ASP A 305 9.07 8.56 -7.64
C ASP A 305 8.68 9.78 -8.49
N SER A 306 8.56 9.58 -9.82
CA SER A 306 8.13 10.59 -10.76
C SER A 306 6.72 11.11 -10.46
N LEU A 307 5.80 10.18 -10.17
CA LEU A 307 4.39 10.51 -9.90
C LEU A 307 4.21 11.19 -8.54
N ILE A 308 4.95 10.76 -7.51
CA ILE A 308 4.99 11.41 -6.19
C ILE A 308 5.52 12.85 -6.34
N TYR A 309 6.56 13.05 -7.15
CA TYR A 309 7.11 14.38 -7.44
C TYR A 309 6.05 15.31 -8.05
N VAL A 310 5.29 14.85 -9.05
CA VAL A 310 4.19 15.61 -9.67
C VAL A 310 3.17 16.05 -8.64
N ILE A 311 2.73 15.12 -7.77
CA ILE A 311 1.78 15.41 -6.71
C ILE A 311 2.33 16.43 -5.72
N ALA A 312 3.56 16.23 -5.26
CA ALA A 312 4.21 17.11 -4.29
C ALA A 312 4.38 18.54 -4.85
N LYS A 313 4.88 18.65 -6.08
CA LYS A 313 5.07 19.94 -6.75
C LYS A 313 3.77 20.71 -6.93
N ALA A 314 2.72 20.08 -7.42
CA ALA A 314 1.45 20.72 -7.64
C ALA A 314 0.79 21.17 -6.31
N ARG A 315 0.87 20.32 -5.29
CA ARG A 315 0.35 20.66 -3.96
C ARG A 315 1.17 21.76 -3.29
N HIS A 316 2.48 21.79 -3.49
CA HIS A 316 3.32 22.90 -3.02
C HIS A 316 2.96 24.20 -3.72
N PHE A 317 2.82 24.17 -5.05
CA PHE A 317 2.44 25.34 -5.87
C PHE A 317 1.08 25.91 -5.45
N SER A 318 0.09 25.06 -5.16
CA SER A 318 -1.25 25.46 -4.70
C SER A 318 -1.34 25.78 -3.21
N GLY A 319 -0.26 25.59 -2.43
CA GLY A 319 -0.26 25.77 -0.98
C GLY A 319 -1.02 24.67 -0.21
N SER A 320 -1.36 23.55 -0.87
CA SER A 320 -2.10 22.43 -0.26
C SER A 320 -1.24 21.27 0.23
N LEU A 321 0.09 21.34 0.03
CA LEU A 321 1.02 20.34 0.56
C LEU A 321 1.13 20.49 2.08
N LYS A 322 0.67 19.48 2.82
CA LYS A 322 0.82 19.43 4.27
C LYS A 322 2.13 18.74 4.65
N GLY A 323 3.10 19.54 5.05
CA GLY A 323 4.45 19.08 5.42
C GLY A 323 5.34 18.82 4.21
N GLY A 324 5.88 17.62 4.12
CA GLY A 324 6.80 17.22 3.06
C GLY A 324 6.43 15.89 2.41
N VAL A 325 7.41 15.23 1.83
CA VAL A 325 7.30 13.95 1.13
C VAL A 325 8.11 12.87 1.84
N VAL A 326 7.54 11.69 2.03
CA VAL A 326 8.27 10.51 2.50
C VAL A 326 8.49 9.55 1.34
N GLY A 327 9.77 9.33 1.01
CA GLY A 327 10.20 8.25 0.13
C GLY A 327 10.82 7.10 0.91
N THR A 328 11.48 6.18 0.21
CA THR A 328 12.27 5.11 0.85
C THR A 328 13.77 5.33 0.63
N VAL A 329 14.58 4.47 1.25
CA VAL A 329 16.01 4.41 0.94
C VAL A 329 16.28 4.08 -0.53
N MET A 330 15.28 3.65 -1.30
CA MET A 330 15.40 3.37 -2.73
C MET A 330 14.96 4.55 -3.62
N THR A 331 14.27 5.55 -3.08
CA THR A 331 13.85 6.74 -3.84
C THR A 331 15.05 7.44 -4.48
N ASN A 332 14.93 7.82 -5.76
CA ASN A 332 16.02 8.41 -6.53
C ASN A 332 16.51 9.71 -5.91
N MET A 333 17.82 9.89 -5.79
CA MET A 333 18.41 11.07 -5.16
C MET A 333 18.19 12.36 -5.95
N ALA A 334 18.06 12.25 -7.28
CA ALA A 334 17.73 13.41 -8.10
C ALA A 334 16.37 14.01 -7.73
N MET A 335 15.38 13.18 -7.43
CA MET A 335 14.08 13.62 -6.92
C MET A 335 14.23 14.34 -5.57
N GLU A 336 14.98 13.77 -4.62
CA GLU A 336 15.23 14.39 -3.32
C GLU A 336 15.90 15.76 -3.47
N ASN A 337 16.93 15.86 -4.32
CA ASN A 337 17.62 17.12 -4.58
C ASN A 337 16.66 18.16 -5.17
N CYS A 338 15.89 17.77 -6.18
CA CYS A 338 14.92 18.66 -6.83
C CYS A 338 13.83 19.15 -5.86
N LEU A 339 13.32 18.29 -4.99
CA LEU A 339 12.36 18.68 -3.95
C LEU A 339 12.97 19.69 -2.97
N LYS A 340 14.21 19.46 -2.53
CA LYS A 340 14.94 20.37 -1.64
C LYS A 340 15.18 21.75 -2.28
N GLU A 341 15.57 21.79 -3.56
CA GLU A 341 15.74 23.02 -4.31
C GLU A 341 14.45 23.85 -4.42
N GLN A 342 13.29 23.17 -4.43
CA GLN A 342 11.98 23.82 -4.43
C GLN A 342 11.46 24.14 -3.01
N GLY A 343 12.24 23.90 -1.96
CA GLY A 343 11.85 24.15 -0.58
C GLY A 343 10.86 23.11 -0.01
N ILE A 344 10.70 21.95 -0.67
CA ILE A 344 9.85 20.86 -0.22
C ILE A 344 10.68 19.92 0.68
N ALA A 345 10.24 19.73 1.92
CA ALA A 345 10.88 18.81 2.85
C ALA A 345 10.76 17.36 2.37
N PHE A 346 11.85 16.60 2.52
CA PHE A 346 11.89 15.18 2.13
C PHE A 346 12.52 14.35 3.24
N ASP A 347 11.98 13.14 3.48
CA ASP A 347 12.54 12.16 4.41
C ASP A 347 12.48 10.74 3.84
N ARG A 348 13.36 9.87 4.33
CA ARG A 348 13.46 8.48 3.86
C ARG A 348 13.01 7.50 4.92
N ALA A 349 12.14 6.57 4.54
CA ALA A 349 11.78 5.39 5.30
C ALA A 349 12.60 4.17 4.87
N LYS A 350 12.52 3.08 5.61
CA LYS A 350 12.92 1.76 5.13
C LYS A 350 12.04 1.35 3.94
N VAL A 351 12.52 0.39 3.13
CA VAL A 351 11.72 -0.20 2.04
C VAL A 351 10.53 -0.96 2.62
N GLY A 352 9.36 -0.68 2.09
CA GLY A 352 8.07 -1.25 2.48
C GLY A 352 7.07 -0.15 2.82
N ASP A 353 5.88 -0.27 2.25
CA ASP A 353 4.78 0.68 2.38
C ASP A 353 4.40 0.99 3.84
N ARG A 354 4.48 -0.02 4.72
CA ARG A 354 4.26 0.12 6.16
C ARG A 354 5.17 1.17 6.79
N TYR A 355 6.47 1.14 6.46
CA TYR A 355 7.45 2.10 7.03
C TYR A 355 7.26 3.51 6.49
N VAL A 356 6.81 3.63 5.23
CA VAL A 356 6.44 4.94 4.65
C VAL A 356 5.20 5.49 5.37
N LEU A 357 4.19 4.66 5.57
CA LEU A 357 2.95 5.03 6.27
C LEU A 357 3.21 5.45 7.73
N GLU A 358 3.99 4.67 8.49
CA GLU A 358 4.39 4.99 9.86
C GLU A 358 5.08 6.36 9.92
N LYS A 359 6.05 6.60 9.03
CA LYS A 359 6.79 7.86 9.00
C LYS A 359 5.92 9.05 8.59
N LEU A 360 4.95 8.88 7.69
CA LEU A 360 3.97 9.90 7.35
C LEU A 360 3.11 10.28 8.56
N HIS A 361 2.67 9.28 9.34
CA HIS A 361 1.91 9.53 10.57
C HIS A 361 2.75 10.25 11.63
N ASP A 362 3.99 9.80 11.88
CA ASP A 362 4.89 10.40 12.86
C ASP A 362 5.17 11.88 12.55
N LYS A 363 5.30 12.22 11.28
CA LYS A 363 5.54 13.59 10.82
C LYS A 363 4.27 14.40 10.57
N ASN A 364 3.11 13.76 10.64
CA ASN A 364 1.83 14.37 10.23
C ASN A 364 1.89 14.91 8.78
N TRP A 365 2.56 14.16 7.89
CA TRP A 365 2.64 14.43 6.45
C TRP A 365 1.65 13.57 5.69
N GLN A 366 1.37 13.94 4.44
CA GLN A 366 0.28 13.30 3.68
C GLN A 366 0.71 12.61 2.39
N VAL A 367 1.86 12.95 1.84
CA VAL A 367 2.33 12.45 0.54
C VAL A 367 3.59 11.62 0.70
N GLY A 368 3.60 10.43 0.15
CA GLY A 368 4.78 9.57 0.15
C GLY A 368 4.57 8.33 -0.69
N GLY A 369 5.56 7.46 -0.71
CA GLY A 369 5.48 6.17 -1.39
C GLY A 369 6.82 5.64 -1.87
N GLU A 370 6.76 4.76 -2.85
CA GLU A 370 7.89 4.01 -3.38
C GLU A 370 7.96 4.12 -4.91
N ALA A 371 9.18 4.04 -5.46
CA ALA A 371 9.40 3.97 -6.91
C ALA A 371 8.63 2.81 -7.58
N SER A 372 8.30 1.75 -6.83
CA SER A 372 7.46 0.63 -7.28
C SER A 372 6.02 1.00 -7.63
N GLY A 373 5.62 2.25 -7.41
CA GLY A 373 4.28 2.77 -7.71
C GLY A 373 3.28 2.72 -6.56
N HIS A 374 3.67 2.24 -5.37
CA HIS A 374 2.83 2.31 -4.18
C HIS A 374 2.86 3.72 -3.62
N ILE A 375 1.82 4.52 -3.93
CA ILE A 375 1.71 5.95 -3.63
C ILE A 375 0.66 6.18 -2.56
N LEU A 376 1.01 6.95 -1.55
CA LEU A 376 0.17 7.33 -0.43
C LEU A 376 -0.23 8.81 -0.54
N CYS A 377 -1.54 9.05 -0.52
CA CYS A 377 -2.16 10.37 -0.39
C CYS A 377 -3.13 10.31 0.81
N LEU A 378 -2.61 10.48 2.03
CA LEU A 378 -3.35 10.19 3.27
C LEU A 378 -4.55 11.12 3.52
N ASP A 379 -4.63 12.24 2.81
CA ASP A 379 -5.82 13.11 2.77
C ASP A 379 -6.95 12.52 1.90
N LYS A 380 -6.68 11.50 1.10
CA LYS A 380 -7.62 10.82 0.19
C LYS A 380 -7.96 9.42 0.67
N HIS A 381 -6.94 8.61 0.94
CA HIS A 381 -7.10 7.24 1.40
C HIS A 381 -6.02 6.88 2.42
N ASN A 382 -6.32 5.97 3.35
CA ASN A 382 -5.41 5.52 4.40
C ASN A 382 -4.44 4.39 3.98
N THR A 383 -4.42 4.04 2.71
CA THR A 383 -3.50 3.05 2.11
C THR A 383 -3.15 3.48 0.68
N GLY A 384 -2.14 2.82 0.07
CA GLY A 384 -1.85 3.01 -1.34
C GLY A 384 -3.00 2.55 -2.22
N ASP A 385 -3.30 3.33 -3.26
CA ASP A 385 -4.39 3.10 -4.18
C ASP A 385 -4.00 3.60 -5.58
N GLY A 386 -3.83 2.67 -6.53
CA GLY A 386 -3.37 3.01 -7.86
C GLY A 386 -4.38 3.87 -8.64
N ILE A 387 -5.68 3.65 -8.46
CA ILE A 387 -6.73 4.44 -9.12
C ILE A 387 -6.76 5.86 -8.56
N ILE A 388 -6.83 6.01 -7.24
CA ILE A 388 -6.82 7.32 -6.58
C ILE A 388 -5.52 8.06 -6.90
N SER A 389 -4.37 7.38 -6.86
CA SER A 389 -3.09 7.99 -7.21
C SER A 389 -3.06 8.53 -8.63
N ALA A 390 -3.59 7.80 -9.61
CA ALA A 390 -3.72 8.28 -10.98
C ALA A 390 -4.62 9.51 -11.08
N LEU A 391 -5.76 9.52 -10.38
CA LEU A 391 -6.65 10.68 -10.30
C LEU A 391 -5.95 11.89 -9.68
N GLN A 392 -5.14 11.68 -8.60
CA GLN A 392 -4.38 12.77 -7.99
C GLN A 392 -3.32 13.32 -8.95
N VAL A 393 -2.61 12.47 -9.70
CA VAL A 393 -1.65 12.91 -10.73
C VAL A 393 -2.35 13.74 -11.80
N LEU A 394 -3.46 13.25 -12.37
CA LEU A 394 -4.23 13.98 -13.40
C LEU A 394 -4.75 15.33 -12.89
N ALA A 395 -5.27 15.38 -11.66
CA ALA A 395 -5.69 16.64 -11.04
C ALA A 395 -4.50 17.61 -10.86
N CYS A 396 -3.34 17.10 -10.44
CA CYS A 396 -2.12 17.89 -10.24
C CYS A 396 -1.58 18.44 -11.57
N LEU A 397 -1.62 17.69 -12.66
CA LEU A 397 -1.25 18.18 -13.98
C LEU A 397 -2.17 19.31 -14.45
N ASN A 398 -3.47 19.19 -14.18
CA ASN A 398 -4.43 20.27 -14.44
C ASN A 398 -4.11 21.53 -13.62
N ILE A 399 -3.84 21.41 -12.31
CA ILE A 399 -3.44 22.54 -11.44
C ILE A 399 -2.19 23.24 -11.98
N LEU A 400 -1.20 22.46 -12.46
CA LEU A 400 0.04 23.02 -13.02
C LEU A 400 -0.13 23.55 -14.45
N ASN A 401 -1.24 23.23 -15.11
CA ASN A 401 -1.49 23.45 -16.54
C ASN A 401 -0.30 22.94 -17.41
N LYS A 402 0.15 21.71 -17.13
CA LYS A 402 1.29 21.04 -17.77
C LYS A 402 1.01 19.57 -17.97
N ASP A 403 1.62 18.98 -18.98
CA ASP A 403 1.67 17.52 -19.14
C ASP A 403 2.82 16.90 -18.32
N LEU A 404 2.80 15.57 -18.18
CA LEU A 404 3.82 14.80 -17.44
C LEU A 404 5.23 15.12 -17.94
N SER A 405 5.42 15.14 -19.26
CA SER A 405 6.72 15.37 -19.87
C SER A 405 7.30 16.74 -19.52
N THR A 406 6.45 17.76 -19.48
CA THR A 406 6.85 19.12 -19.14
C THR A 406 7.20 19.26 -17.66
N VAL A 407 6.41 18.63 -16.77
CA VAL A 407 6.72 18.63 -15.32
C VAL A 407 8.02 17.90 -15.03
N MET A 408 8.27 16.79 -15.74
CA MET A 408 9.46 15.95 -15.54
C MET A 408 10.73 16.49 -16.23
N ASN A 409 10.68 17.65 -16.86
CA ASN A 409 11.91 18.38 -17.26
C ASN A 409 12.65 18.96 -16.06
N ASP A 410 12.05 19.04 -14.87
CA ASP A 410 12.67 19.59 -13.68
C ASP A 410 13.84 18.74 -13.18
N TRP A 411 13.78 17.44 -13.34
CA TRP A 411 14.83 16.51 -12.94
C TRP A 411 14.85 15.25 -13.81
N GLN A 412 16.01 14.60 -13.84
CA GLN A 412 16.20 13.32 -14.50
C GLN A 412 16.72 12.31 -13.47
N PRO A 413 16.23 11.06 -13.48
CA PRO A 413 16.72 10.03 -12.56
C PRO A 413 18.24 9.86 -12.69
N TYR A 414 18.93 9.86 -11.55
CA TYR A 414 20.33 9.48 -11.54
C TYR A 414 20.45 8.00 -11.93
N PRO A 415 21.38 7.66 -12.80
CA PRO A 415 21.69 6.27 -13.14
C PRO A 415 22.03 5.45 -11.90
N GLN A 416 21.55 4.22 -11.86
CA GLN A 416 21.78 3.28 -10.76
C GLN A 416 22.50 2.03 -11.27
N LYS A 417 23.47 1.55 -10.50
CA LYS A 417 24.08 0.23 -10.67
C LYS A 417 23.86 -0.62 -9.44
N MET A 418 23.25 -1.79 -9.62
CA MET A 418 23.05 -2.76 -8.54
C MET A 418 23.89 -4.02 -8.83
N ILE A 419 24.64 -4.48 -7.83
CA ILE A 419 25.41 -5.73 -7.86
C ILE A 419 24.98 -6.56 -6.64
N ASN A 420 24.60 -7.81 -6.91
CA ASN A 420 24.31 -8.78 -5.86
C ASN A 420 25.58 -9.58 -5.59
N VAL A 421 26.13 -9.45 -4.39
CA VAL A 421 27.34 -10.12 -3.94
C VAL A 421 26.96 -11.27 -3.02
N ARG A 422 27.29 -12.52 -3.38
CA ARG A 422 27.13 -13.66 -2.48
C ARG A 422 28.13 -13.57 -1.33
N ILE A 423 27.67 -13.86 -0.14
CA ILE A 423 28.49 -13.89 1.08
C ILE A 423 28.43 -15.27 1.73
N GLU A 424 29.48 -15.65 2.42
CA GLU A 424 29.48 -16.85 3.25
C GLU A 424 28.84 -16.58 4.62
N GLN A 425 28.37 -17.65 5.26
CA GLN A 425 27.77 -17.53 6.58
C GLN A 425 28.81 -17.08 7.61
N GLY A 426 28.54 -15.95 8.27
CA GLY A 426 29.47 -15.36 9.24
C GLY A 426 30.53 -14.42 8.64
N GLN A 427 30.51 -14.16 7.33
CA GLN A 427 31.42 -13.20 6.70
C GLN A 427 31.15 -11.78 7.18
N GLU A 428 32.17 -11.10 7.69
CA GLU A 428 32.12 -9.70 8.15
C GLU A 428 32.25 -8.72 6.95
N TRP A 429 31.30 -8.78 6.03
CA TRP A 429 31.31 -7.98 4.80
C TRP A 429 31.31 -6.46 5.09
N GLN A 430 30.73 -6.03 6.21
CA GLN A 430 30.70 -4.62 6.61
C GLN A 430 32.12 -4.09 6.84
N THR A 431 32.95 -4.85 7.56
CA THR A 431 34.35 -4.49 7.81
C THR A 431 35.16 -4.51 6.52
N ALA A 432 34.97 -5.54 5.69
CA ALA A 432 35.68 -5.68 4.41
C ALA A 432 35.38 -4.52 3.44
N SER A 433 34.13 -4.07 3.37
CA SER A 433 33.71 -3.00 2.45
C SER A 433 33.88 -1.60 3.00
N ALA A 434 34.23 -1.40 4.28
CA ALA A 434 34.21 -0.09 4.94
C ALA A 434 35.07 0.99 4.25
N ALA A 435 36.27 0.63 3.81
CA ALA A 435 37.16 1.56 3.12
C ALA A 435 36.62 1.97 1.74
N ALA A 436 36.17 0.99 0.95
CA ALA A 436 35.61 1.24 -0.38
C ALA A 436 34.28 2.01 -0.31
N LEU A 437 33.47 1.73 0.72
CA LEU A 437 32.24 2.48 0.98
C LEU A 437 32.55 3.94 1.30
N LYS A 438 33.50 4.21 2.18
CA LYS A 438 33.89 5.57 2.55
C LYS A 438 34.43 6.34 1.34
N GLU A 439 35.30 5.73 0.53
CA GLU A 439 35.81 6.35 -0.72
C GLU A 439 34.66 6.72 -1.65
N ALA A 440 33.68 5.83 -1.82
CA ALA A 440 32.52 6.09 -2.67
C ALA A 440 31.64 7.22 -2.11
N GLU A 441 31.36 7.22 -0.80
CA GLU A 441 30.57 8.26 -0.13
C GLU A 441 31.23 9.64 -0.22
N ASP A 442 32.56 9.70 0.01
CA ASP A 442 33.33 10.96 -0.13
C ASP A 442 33.29 11.50 -1.56
N ALA A 443 33.48 10.62 -2.56
CA ALA A 443 33.46 11.01 -3.97
C ALA A 443 32.07 11.44 -4.46
N LEU A 444 31.01 10.81 -3.94
CA LEU A 444 29.62 11.07 -4.30
C LEU A 444 28.96 12.13 -3.41
N SER A 445 29.70 12.72 -2.48
CA SER A 445 29.23 13.78 -1.59
C SER A 445 28.72 15.02 -2.34
N GLY A 446 27.97 15.89 -1.63
CA GLY A 446 27.46 17.13 -2.20
C GLY A 446 26.34 16.94 -3.24
N GLY A 447 25.55 15.88 -3.13
CA GLY A 447 24.40 15.63 -4.02
C GLY A 447 24.76 14.95 -5.34
N LYS A 448 26.01 14.49 -5.52
CA LYS A 448 26.46 13.83 -6.76
C LYS A 448 26.01 12.39 -6.88
N GLY A 449 25.71 11.74 -5.76
CA GLY A 449 25.27 10.36 -5.71
C GLY A 449 25.25 9.81 -4.29
N ARG A 450 25.01 8.51 -4.19
CA ARG A 450 24.97 7.80 -2.89
C ARG A 450 25.17 6.30 -3.05
N VAL A 451 25.45 5.65 -1.94
CA VAL A 451 25.57 4.18 -1.84
C VAL A 451 24.48 3.64 -0.91
N VAL A 452 23.90 2.51 -1.27
CA VAL A 452 23.00 1.74 -0.41
C VAL A 452 23.49 0.29 -0.35
N LEU A 453 23.92 -0.14 0.82
CA LEU A 453 24.29 -1.53 1.10
C LEU A 453 23.18 -2.20 1.90
N ARG A 454 22.70 -3.35 1.43
CA ARG A 454 21.63 -4.08 2.10
C ARG A 454 21.86 -5.59 2.02
N ALA A 455 21.91 -6.24 3.18
CA ALA A 455 21.81 -7.70 3.22
C ALA A 455 20.41 -8.16 2.80
N SER A 456 20.34 -9.26 2.05
CA SER A 456 19.07 -9.91 1.76
C SER A 456 18.56 -10.65 3.01
N GLY A 457 17.26 -10.54 3.29
CA GLY A 457 16.66 -11.28 4.40
C GLY A 457 16.41 -12.77 4.13
N THR A 458 16.47 -13.19 2.86
CA THR A 458 16.10 -14.55 2.40
C THR A 458 17.23 -15.31 1.76
N GLU A 459 18.30 -14.64 1.35
CA GLU A 459 19.43 -15.22 0.62
C GLU A 459 20.74 -14.72 1.22
N PRO A 460 21.83 -15.51 1.16
CA PRO A 460 23.15 -15.07 1.60
C PRO A 460 23.78 -14.12 0.59
N VAL A 461 23.16 -12.94 0.41
CA VAL A 461 23.54 -11.93 -0.59
C VAL A 461 23.51 -10.54 0.03
N VAL A 462 24.55 -9.75 -0.24
CA VAL A 462 24.56 -8.30 -0.03
C VAL A 462 24.27 -7.60 -1.36
N ARG A 463 23.29 -6.71 -1.35
CA ARG A 463 22.95 -5.87 -2.49
C ARG A 463 23.71 -4.56 -2.36
N VAL A 464 24.60 -4.32 -3.33
CA VAL A 464 25.36 -3.08 -3.48
C VAL A 464 24.65 -2.24 -4.53
N MET A 465 24.01 -1.15 -4.15
CA MET A 465 23.41 -0.18 -5.08
C MET A 465 24.19 1.12 -4.99
N VAL A 466 24.69 1.61 -6.11
CA VAL A 466 25.26 2.93 -6.25
C VAL A 466 24.45 3.72 -7.26
N GLU A 467 24.11 4.92 -6.87
CA GLU A 467 23.36 5.90 -7.65
C GLU A 467 24.24 7.15 -7.79
N ALA A 468 24.39 7.65 -9.01
CA ALA A 468 25.26 8.80 -9.26
C ALA A 468 24.76 9.61 -10.47
N GLN A 469 25.18 10.89 -10.56
CA GLN A 469 24.87 11.75 -11.71
C GLN A 469 25.36 11.19 -13.06
N GLN A 470 26.41 10.35 -13.03
CA GLN A 470 26.98 9.71 -14.21
C GLN A 470 27.01 8.19 -14.01
N MET A 471 26.58 7.43 -15.04
CA MET A 471 26.60 5.97 -15.02
C MET A 471 27.98 5.39 -14.74
N ALA A 472 29.02 6.02 -15.31
CA ALA A 472 30.40 5.58 -15.09
C ALA A 472 30.81 5.62 -13.61
N TRP A 473 30.31 6.59 -12.84
CA TRP A 473 30.55 6.63 -11.39
C TRP A 473 29.76 5.55 -10.65
N ALA A 474 28.50 5.37 -11.03
CA ALA A 474 27.68 4.33 -10.43
C ALA A 474 28.30 2.92 -10.64
N GLU A 475 28.79 2.63 -11.86
CA GLU A 475 29.45 1.39 -12.17
C GLU A 475 30.78 1.22 -11.43
N LYS A 476 31.66 2.24 -11.48
CA LYS A 476 32.97 2.23 -10.82
C LYS A 476 32.84 1.89 -9.33
N TYR A 477 32.02 2.63 -8.61
CA TYR A 477 31.92 2.47 -7.15
C TYR A 477 31.12 1.23 -6.75
N ALA A 478 30.12 0.82 -7.54
CA ALA A 478 29.42 -0.44 -7.30
C ALA A 478 30.37 -1.65 -7.44
N GLN A 479 31.21 -1.66 -8.48
CA GLN A 479 32.22 -2.72 -8.69
C GLN A 479 33.29 -2.70 -7.60
N HIS A 480 33.80 -1.52 -7.23
CA HIS A 480 34.82 -1.37 -6.19
C HIS A 480 34.35 -1.92 -4.85
N ILE A 481 33.14 -1.56 -4.43
CA ILE A 481 32.52 -2.06 -3.18
C ILE A 481 32.25 -3.57 -3.27
N ALA A 482 31.72 -4.05 -4.42
CA ALA A 482 31.43 -5.47 -4.61
C ALA A 482 32.71 -6.33 -4.52
N GLN A 483 33.83 -5.87 -5.12
CA GLN A 483 35.12 -6.54 -5.01
C GLN A 483 35.64 -6.56 -3.57
N ALA A 484 35.52 -5.45 -2.83
CA ALA A 484 35.93 -5.41 -1.42
C ALA A 484 35.12 -6.32 -0.51
N ILE A 485 33.86 -6.64 -0.85
CA ILE A 485 33.04 -7.63 -0.12
C ILE A 485 33.50 -9.06 -0.44
N GLN A 486 33.97 -9.33 -1.66
CA GLN A 486 34.37 -10.68 -2.09
C GLN A 486 35.78 -11.06 -1.61
N GLY A 487 36.64 -10.10 -1.26
CA GLY A 487 38.06 -10.25 -0.88
C GLY A 487 38.92 -10.14 -2.09
#